data_30de74e564c9a56807cd6d132cdc3e0e
#
_entry.id   30de74e564c9a56807cd6d132cdc3e0e
#
_cell.length_a   1.000
_cell.length_b   1.000
_cell.length_c   1.000
_cell.angle_alpha   90.00
_cell.angle_beta   90.00
_cell.angle_gamma   90.00
#
_symmetry.space_group_name_H-M   'P 1'
#
loop_
_entity.id
_entity.type
_entity.pdbx_description
1 polymer ?
#
loop_
_entity_poly.entity_id
_entity_poly.type
_entity_poly.pdbx_seq_one_letter_code
_entity_poly.pdbx_strand_id
1 'polypeptide(L)'
;NILFYVAVASLIVPSIVLSLGIALEFRIIDNVILWIGKSLEIKQIEDNFQTSLGMYTSGFGAQLTWTLPFGLLIMFAIFNRFDKSFEEAAKDLGASSYQTFRYVVFPIILPSIIGIALFGFTLSYDELARSSQVMGATNTLPLDLRGLTTTVTTPIIYALGTITTAVSFFVIGLSLGLVFLFNRRKF
;
A
#
# COMPACT_ATOMS: atom_id res chain seq x y z
N ASN A 1 7.52 21.48 0.66
CA ASN A 1 7.12 20.10 0.95
C ASN A 1 5.62 19.92 1.22
N ILE A 2 4.79 20.63 0.42
CA ILE A 2 3.32 20.57 0.54
C ILE A 2 2.80 19.13 0.41
N LEU A 3 3.31 18.36 -0.57
CA LEU A 3 2.93 16.96 -0.79
C LEU A 3 3.13 16.08 0.44
N PHE A 4 4.21 16.29 1.20
CA PHE A 4 4.46 15.58 2.45
C PHE A 4 3.37 15.88 3.50
N TYR A 5 3.05 17.15 3.70
CA TYR A 5 2.01 17.54 4.67
C TYR A 5 0.62 17.06 4.25
N VAL A 6 0.30 17.10 2.95
CA VAL A 6 -0.96 16.55 2.42
C VAL A 6 -1.05 15.04 2.65
N ALA A 7 0.04 14.30 2.38
CA ALA A 7 0.08 12.87 2.63
C ALA A 7 -0.11 12.55 4.13
N VAL A 8 0.58 13.27 5.01
CA VAL A 8 0.46 13.07 6.47
C VAL A 8 -0.92 13.49 6.98
N ALA A 9 -1.52 14.53 6.41
CA ALA A 9 -2.87 14.97 6.78
C ALA A 9 -3.93 13.87 6.57
N SER A 10 -3.72 12.95 5.63
CA SER A 10 -4.62 11.80 5.43
C SER A 10 -4.70 10.85 6.64
N LEU A 11 -3.71 10.88 7.54
CA LEU A 11 -3.71 10.09 8.78
C LEU A 11 -4.65 10.66 9.86
N ILE A 12 -4.99 11.94 9.76
CA ILE A 12 -5.88 12.62 10.73
C ILE A 12 -7.34 12.26 10.45
N VAL A 13 -7.67 11.98 9.18
CA VAL A 13 -9.04 11.65 8.78
C VAL A 13 -9.39 10.25 9.27
N PRO A 14 -10.55 10.05 9.94
CA PRO A 14 -11.01 8.73 10.33
C PRO A 14 -11.11 7.79 9.13
N SER A 15 -10.56 6.57 9.25
CA SER A 15 -10.44 5.61 8.16
C SER A 15 -11.76 5.31 7.45
N ILE A 16 -12.85 5.19 8.21
CA ILE A 16 -14.18 4.93 7.65
C ILE A 16 -14.72 6.11 6.82
N VAL A 17 -14.45 7.34 7.25
CA VAL A 17 -14.86 8.56 6.54
C VAL A 17 -14.11 8.67 5.22
N LEU A 18 -12.81 8.38 5.24
CA LEU A 18 -11.97 8.40 4.05
C LEU A 18 -12.42 7.31 3.05
N SER A 19 -12.70 6.11 3.55
CA SER A 19 -13.23 5.01 2.74
C SER A 19 -14.54 5.40 2.05
N LEU A 20 -15.46 6.02 2.78
CA LEU A 20 -16.72 6.52 2.23
C LEU A 20 -16.49 7.61 1.17
N GLY A 21 -15.59 8.55 1.43
CA GLY A 21 -15.23 9.59 0.46
C GLY A 21 -14.70 9.02 -0.86
N ILE A 22 -13.76 8.07 -0.80
CA ILE A 22 -13.23 7.38 -1.96
C ILE A 22 -14.35 6.60 -2.70
N ALA A 23 -15.21 5.90 -1.97
CA ALA A 23 -16.32 5.18 -2.58
C ALA A 23 -17.29 6.11 -3.32
N LEU A 24 -17.58 7.28 -2.77
CA LEU A 24 -18.41 8.30 -3.42
C LEU A 24 -17.74 8.87 -4.67
N GLU A 25 -16.44 9.14 -4.62
CA GLU A 25 -15.66 9.61 -5.76
C GLU A 25 -15.69 8.59 -6.92
N PHE A 26 -15.47 7.32 -6.63
CA PHE A 26 -15.56 6.26 -7.64
C PHE A 26 -16.98 6.09 -8.20
N ARG A 27 -18.04 6.29 -7.40
CA ARG A 27 -19.41 6.32 -7.91
C ARG A 27 -19.67 7.48 -8.87
N ILE A 28 -19.05 8.64 -8.62
CA ILE A 28 -19.12 9.76 -9.57
C ILE A 28 -18.43 9.38 -10.89
N ILE A 29 -17.25 8.73 -10.81
CA ILE A 29 -16.55 8.22 -11.97
C ILE A 29 -17.41 7.21 -12.73
N ASP A 30 -18.07 6.27 -12.05
CA ASP A 30 -18.99 5.30 -12.64
C ASP A 30 -20.12 5.99 -13.40
N ASN A 31 -20.74 7.01 -12.81
CA ASN A 31 -21.79 7.78 -13.46
C ASN A 31 -21.29 8.51 -14.72
N VAL A 32 -20.07 9.05 -14.68
CA VAL A 32 -19.45 9.69 -15.86
C VAL A 32 -19.18 8.67 -16.96
N ILE A 33 -18.64 7.49 -16.61
CA ILE A 33 -18.37 6.41 -17.58
C ILE A 33 -19.68 5.96 -18.25
N LEU A 34 -20.73 5.72 -17.47
CA LEU A 34 -22.04 5.33 -17.99
C LEU A 34 -22.66 6.44 -18.86
N TRP A 35 -22.53 7.71 -18.46
CA TRP A 35 -23.01 8.83 -19.26
C TRP A 35 -22.26 8.92 -20.60
N ILE A 36 -20.94 8.74 -20.61
CA ILE A 36 -20.13 8.70 -21.84
C ILE A 36 -20.55 7.50 -22.71
N GLY A 37 -20.71 6.31 -22.13
CA GLY A 37 -21.16 5.11 -22.83
C GLY A 37 -22.46 5.35 -23.55
N LYS A 38 -23.46 5.91 -22.85
CA LYS A 38 -24.75 6.26 -23.41
C LYS A 38 -24.70 7.36 -24.47
N SER A 39 -23.87 8.41 -24.24
CA SER A 39 -23.77 9.53 -25.17
C SER A 39 -23.07 9.17 -26.49
N LEU A 40 -22.16 8.18 -26.45
CA LEU A 40 -21.40 7.68 -27.60
C LEU A 40 -21.94 6.35 -28.14
N GLU A 41 -23.07 5.87 -27.61
CA GLU A 41 -23.72 4.59 -27.98
C GLU A 41 -22.74 3.39 -27.91
N ILE A 42 -21.85 3.38 -26.90
CA ILE A 42 -20.86 2.32 -26.71
C ILE A 42 -21.52 1.16 -25.94
N LYS A 43 -22.09 0.21 -26.66
CA LYS A 43 -22.81 -0.96 -26.10
C LYS A 43 -22.00 -1.76 -25.08
N GLN A 44 -20.67 -1.86 -25.27
CA GLN A 44 -19.81 -2.57 -24.33
C GLN A 44 -19.79 -1.93 -22.93
N ILE A 45 -19.92 -0.61 -22.84
CA ILE A 45 -20.01 0.09 -21.55
C ILE A 45 -21.42 -0.07 -20.98
N GLU A 46 -22.46 0.10 -21.82
CA GLU A 46 -23.85 0.01 -21.36
C GLU A 46 -24.20 -1.39 -20.82
N ASP A 47 -23.74 -2.46 -21.49
CA ASP A 47 -24.14 -3.83 -21.17
C ASP A 47 -23.21 -4.50 -20.14
N ASN A 48 -21.93 -4.16 -20.10
CA ASN A 48 -20.93 -4.91 -19.33
C ASN A 48 -20.29 -4.13 -18.19
N PHE A 49 -20.36 -2.80 -18.18
CA PHE A 49 -19.77 -2.01 -17.10
C PHE A 49 -20.68 -2.03 -15.87
N GLN A 50 -20.15 -2.52 -14.76
CA GLN A 50 -20.88 -2.56 -13.49
C GLN A 50 -20.40 -1.46 -12.54
N THR A 51 -19.11 -1.41 -12.25
CA THR A 51 -18.52 -0.44 -11.33
C THR A 51 -16.99 -0.39 -11.50
N SER A 52 -16.42 0.77 -11.25
CA SER A 52 -14.98 0.96 -11.11
C SER A 52 -14.49 0.66 -9.69
N LEU A 53 -15.40 0.44 -8.73
CA LEU A 53 -15.05 0.00 -7.39
C LEU A 53 -14.48 -1.42 -7.43
N GLY A 54 -13.31 -1.62 -6.82
CA GLY A 54 -12.67 -2.92 -6.79
C GLY A 54 -11.34 -2.91 -6.03
N MET A 55 -10.82 -4.11 -5.77
CA MET A 55 -9.58 -4.29 -5.02
C MET A 55 -8.38 -3.55 -5.65
N TYR A 56 -8.25 -3.58 -6.99
CA TYR A 56 -7.12 -3.03 -7.73
C TYR A 56 -7.31 -1.56 -8.16
N THR A 57 -8.47 -0.98 -7.92
CA THR A 57 -8.81 0.40 -8.26
C THR A 57 -8.98 1.22 -6.97
N SER A 58 -10.22 1.39 -6.52
CA SER A 58 -10.53 2.14 -5.30
C SER A 58 -9.92 1.53 -4.04
N GLY A 59 -9.87 0.20 -3.93
CA GLY A 59 -9.25 -0.50 -2.82
C GLY A 59 -7.75 -0.22 -2.71
N PHE A 60 -7.03 -0.29 -3.83
CA PHE A 60 -5.61 0.05 -3.88
C PHE A 60 -5.37 1.52 -3.49
N GLY A 61 -6.18 2.45 -4.02
CA GLY A 61 -6.13 3.86 -3.64
C GLY A 61 -6.35 4.08 -2.14
N ALA A 62 -7.35 3.43 -1.56
CA ALA A 62 -7.65 3.52 -0.14
C ALA A 62 -6.49 3.00 0.73
N GLN A 63 -5.87 1.88 0.35
CA GLN A 63 -4.71 1.33 1.05
C GLN A 63 -3.49 2.25 0.97
N LEU A 64 -3.25 2.88 -0.18
CA LEU A 64 -2.17 3.86 -0.34
C LEU A 64 -2.33 5.07 0.58
N THR A 65 -3.55 5.55 0.83
CA THR A 65 -3.77 6.68 1.75
C THR A 65 -3.37 6.38 3.19
N TRP A 66 -3.20 5.10 3.52
CA TRP A 66 -2.75 4.62 4.82
C TRP A 66 -1.26 4.32 4.85
N THR A 67 -0.80 3.50 3.91
CA THR A 67 0.56 2.98 3.90
C THR A 67 1.60 4.00 3.44
N LEU A 68 1.26 4.83 2.45
CA LEU A 68 2.17 5.81 1.86
C LEU A 68 2.63 6.89 2.85
N PRO A 69 1.76 7.53 3.67
CA PRO A 69 2.20 8.51 4.65
C PRO A 69 3.19 7.94 5.67
N PHE A 70 2.97 6.73 6.16
CA PHE A 70 3.92 6.07 7.06
C PHE A 70 5.25 5.77 6.37
N GLY A 71 5.20 5.27 5.14
CA GLY A 71 6.39 5.06 4.33
C GLY A 71 7.20 6.34 4.13
N LEU A 72 6.53 7.46 3.84
CA LEU A 72 7.15 8.78 3.70
C LEU A 72 7.77 9.29 5.01
N LEU A 73 7.09 9.12 6.15
CA LEU A 73 7.63 9.52 7.45
C LEU A 73 8.90 8.74 7.78
N ILE A 74 8.90 7.43 7.58
CA ILE A 74 10.08 6.58 7.83
C ILE A 74 11.21 6.95 6.86
N MET A 75 10.90 7.12 5.58
CA MET A 75 11.90 7.50 4.57
C MET A 75 12.51 8.88 4.86
N PHE A 76 11.70 9.84 5.29
CA PHE A 76 12.18 11.15 5.72
C PHE A 76 13.16 11.05 6.90
N ALA A 77 12.84 10.22 7.90
CA ALA A 77 13.74 9.98 9.04
C ALA A 77 15.07 9.33 8.60
N ILE A 78 15.04 8.43 7.63
CA ILE A 78 16.22 7.78 7.07
C ILE A 78 17.12 8.79 6.35
N PHE A 79 16.53 9.62 5.47
CA PHE A 79 17.29 10.63 4.73
C PHE A 79 17.83 11.74 5.62
N ASN A 80 17.16 12.08 6.72
CA ASN A 80 17.69 13.03 7.70
C ASN A 80 18.95 12.52 8.43
N ARG A 81 19.13 11.20 8.50
CA ARG A 81 20.29 10.55 9.12
C ARG A 81 21.35 10.11 8.11
N PHE A 82 21.04 10.26 6.82
CA PHE A 82 21.94 9.84 5.77
C PHE A 82 23.14 10.81 5.69
N ASP A 83 24.34 10.24 5.73
CA ASP A 83 25.57 11.01 5.60
C ASP A 83 25.84 11.36 4.12
N LYS A 84 25.74 12.64 3.80
CA LYS A 84 25.93 13.16 2.43
C LYS A 84 27.38 13.00 1.94
N SER A 85 28.34 12.79 2.81
CA SER A 85 29.74 12.59 2.42
C SER A 85 29.92 11.41 1.45
N PHE A 86 29.06 10.39 1.53
CA PHE A 86 29.06 9.28 0.58
C PHE A 86 28.69 9.73 -0.85
N GLU A 87 27.74 10.65 -0.98
CA GLU A 87 27.38 11.19 -2.30
C GLU A 87 28.45 12.12 -2.85
N GLU A 88 29.06 12.94 -1.98
CA GLU A 88 30.14 13.87 -2.33
C GLU A 88 31.36 13.08 -2.81
N ALA A 89 31.81 12.09 -2.05
CA ALA A 89 32.91 11.23 -2.45
C ALA A 89 32.68 10.51 -3.79
N ALA A 90 31.46 10.03 -4.04
CA ALA A 90 31.12 9.40 -5.32
C ALA A 90 31.22 10.39 -6.49
N LYS A 91 30.76 11.63 -6.28
CA LYS A 91 30.84 12.70 -7.30
C LYS A 91 32.28 13.14 -7.57
N ASP A 92 33.10 13.22 -6.53
CA ASP A 92 34.53 13.54 -6.64
C ASP A 92 35.29 12.48 -7.47
N LEU A 93 34.84 11.23 -7.42
CA LEU A 93 35.32 10.14 -8.27
C LEU A 93 34.72 10.13 -9.68
N GLY A 94 33.92 11.16 -10.05
CA GLY A 94 33.35 11.31 -11.38
C GLY A 94 32.05 10.54 -11.62
N ALA A 95 31.40 10.02 -10.57
CA ALA A 95 30.13 9.32 -10.72
C ALA A 95 29.00 10.27 -11.12
N SER A 96 28.19 9.88 -12.10
CA SER A 96 26.95 10.58 -12.43
C SER A 96 25.91 10.45 -11.31
N SER A 97 24.91 11.33 -11.26
CA SER A 97 23.82 11.28 -10.26
C SER A 97 23.11 9.92 -10.23
N TYR A 98 22.89 9.29 -11.39
CA TYR A 98 22.31 7.95 -11.46
C TYR A 98 23.25 6.87 -10.88
N GLN A 99 24.56 6.95 -11.18
CA GLN A 99 25.56 6.02 -10.64
C GLN A 99 25.68 6.18 -9.13
N THR A 100 25.72 7.42 -8.62
CA THR A 100 25.73 7.71 -7.17
C THR A 100 24.50 7.11 -6.50
N PHE A 101 23.29 7.35 -7.05
CA PHE A 101 22.08 6.75 -6.49
C PHE A 101 22.11 5.22 -6.53
N ARG A 102 22.41 4.63 -7.68
CA ARG A 102 22.31 3.17 -7.90
C ARG A 102 23.33 2.36 -7.13
N TYR A 103 24.56 2.88 -7.01
CA TYR A 103 25.69 2.14 -6.46
C TYR A 103 26.08 2.56 -5.04
N VAL A 104 25.68 3.75 -4.59
CA VAL A 104 26.03 4.26 -3.26
C VAL A 104 24.78 4.42 -2.39
N VAL A 105 23.84 5.30 -2.77
CA VAL A 105 22.68 5.62 -1.93
C VAL A 105 21.75 4.43 -1.77
N PHE A 106 21.30 3.84 -2.89
CA PHE A 106 20.32 2.75 -2.89
C PHE A 106 20.75 1.53 -2.06
N PRO A 107 21.98 1.01 -2.17
CA PRO A 107 22.44 -0.10 -1.33
C PRO A 107 22.50 0.23 0.17
N ILE A 108 22.76 1.50 0.52
CA ILE A 108 22.80 1.94 1.92
C ILE A 108 21.38 1.96 2.52
N ILE A 109 20.42 2.48 1.78
CA ILE A 109 19.03 2.61 2.26
C ILE A 109 18.17 1.35 2.04
N LEU A 110 18.63 0.38 1.25
CA LEU A 110 17.88 -0.82 0.87
C LEU A 110 17.33 -1.62 2.07
N PRO A 111 18.08 -1.86 3.16
CA PRO A 111 17.52 -2.53 4.34
C PRO A 111 16.34 -1.78 4.94
N SER A 112 16.39 -0.45 4.92
CA SER A 112 15.30 0.40 5.41
C SER A 112 14.08 0.36 4.47
N ILE A 113 14.29 0.29 3.15
CA ILE A 113 13.20 0.12 2.16
C ILE A 113 12.48 -1.21 2.40
N ILE A 114 13.22 -2.29 2.67
CA ILE A 114 12.63 -3.60 3.00
C ILE A 114 11.80 -3.48 4.28
N GLY A 115 12.29 -2.78 5.30
CA GLY A 115 11.56 -2.51 6.53
C GLY A 115 10.27 -1.72 6.30
N ILE A 116 10.31 -0.69 5.46
CA ILE A 116 9.13 0.10 5.06
C ILE A 116 8.12 -0.78 4.32
N ALA A 117 8.58 -1.60 3.39
CA ALA A 117 7.72 -2.50 2.63
C ALA A 117 7.02 -3.52 3.53
N LEU A 118 7.74 -4.11 4.48
CA LEU A 118 7.18 -5.02 5.48
C LEU A 118 6.15 -4.33 6.38
N PHE A 119 6.47 -3.12 6.84
CA PHE A 119 5.56 -2.33 7.67
C PHE A 119 4.28 -1.94 6.88
N GLY A 120 4.44 -1.49 5.64
CA GLY A 120 3.32 -1.19 4.75
C GLY A 120 2.46 -2.42 4.46
N PHE A 121 3.07 -3.59 4.25
CA PHE A 121 2.37 -4.85 4.11
C PHE A 121 1.53 -5.15 5.36
N THR A 122 2.11 -5.05 6.56
CA THR A 122 1.41 -5.31 7.82
C THR A 122 0.22 -4.37 8.01
N LEU A 123 0.41 -3.08 7.74
CA LEU A 123 -0.67 -2.07 7.82
C LEU A 123 -1.80 -2.35 6.82
N SER A 124 -1.46 -2.73 5.59
CA SER A 124 -2.43 -3.03 4.55
C SER A 124 -3.16 -4.35 4.80
N TYR A 125 -2.46 -5.34 5.36
CA TYR A 125 -3.00 -6.69 5.59
C TYR A 125 -4.08 -6.70 6.65
N ASP A 126 -3.98 -5.87 7.69
CA ASP A 126 -4.93 -5.81 8.81
C ASP A 126 -5.99 -4.69 8.64
N GLU A 127 -5.92 -3.91 7.54
CA GLU A 127 -6.78 -2.74 7.38
C GLU A 127 -8.21 -3.13 6.97
N LEU A 128 -9.15 -2.96 7.89
CA LEU A 128 -10.56 -3.27 7.69
C LEU A 128 -11.39 -2.02 7.36
N ALA A 129 -11.16 -0.92 8.08
CA ALA A 129 -12.05 0.25 8.01
C ALA A 129 -11.96 0.96 6.66
N ARG A 130 -10.75 1.13 6.11
CA ARG A 130 -10.55 1.75 4.79
C ARG A 130 -11.03 0.86 3.65
N SER A 131 -10.97 -0.45 3.83
CA SER A 131 -11.44 -1.41 2.83
C SER A 131 -12.96 -1.53 2.78
N SER A 132 -13.66 -1.17 3.86
CA SER A 132 -15.07 -1.51 4.08
C SER A 132 -16.04 -1.00 3.02
N GLN A 133 -15.75 0.11 2.34
CA GLN A 133 -16.65 0.75 1.38
C GLN A 133 -16.14 0.77 -0.06
N VAL A 134 -14.93 0.31 -0.30
CA VAL A 134 -14.23 0.52 -1.58
C VAL A 134 -13.92 -0.76 -2.37
N MET A 135 -14.23 -1.93 -1.82
CA MET A 135 -13.84 -3.21 -2.44
C MET A 135 -14.78 -3.68 -3.55
N GLY A 136 -15.91 -3.00 -3.77
CA GLY A 136 -16.90 -3.40 -4.78
C GLY A 136 -17.49 -4.79 -4.48
N ALA A 137 -17.41 -5.69 -5.46
CA ALA A 137 -17.89 -7.07 -5.33
C ALA A 137 -16.88 -8.02 -4.65
N THR A 138 -15.65 -7.55 -4.38
CA THR A 138 -14.60 -8.34 -3.74
C THR A 138 -14.45 -7.93 -2.28
N ASN A 139 -13.92 -8.82 -1.45
CA ASN A 139 -13.60 -8.53 -0.06
C ASN A 139 -12.11 -8.72 0.20
N THR A 140 -11.61 -8.02 1.22
CA THR A 140 -10.32 -8.37 1.83
C THR A 140 -10.53 -9.43 2.90
N LEU A 141 -9.44 -10.16 3.23
CA LEU A 141 -9.49 -11.18 4.27
C LEU A 141 -10.06 -10.67 5.61
N PRO A 142 -9.67 -9.48 6.14
CA PRO A 142 -10.27 -8.93 7.36
C PRO A 142 -11.78 -8.70 7.25
N LEU A 143 -12.26 -8.26 6.09
CA LEU A 143 -13.70 -8.06 5.85
C LEU A 143 -14.47 -9.39 5.84
N ASP A 144 -13.92 -10.41 5.19
CA ASP A 144 -14.52 -11.75 5.17
C ASP A 144 -14.53 -12.38 6.58
N LEU A 145 -13.42 -12.30 7.30
CA LEU A 145 -13.36 -12.78 8.69
C LEU A 145 -14.38 -12.07 9.58
N ARG A 146 -14.52 -10.74 9.43
CA ARG A 146 -15.54 -10.00 10.18
C ARG A 146 -16.96 -10.46 9.81
N GLY A 147 -17.25 -10.66 8.54
CA GLY A 147 -18.54 -11.18 8.08
C GLY A 147 -18.85 -12.54 8.70
N LEU A 148 -17.88 -13.46 8.69
CA LEU A 148 -18.04 -14.78 9.27
C LEU A 148 -18.21 -14.74 10.80
N THR A 149 -17.49 -13.89 11.52
CA THR A 149 -17.58 -13.79 12.99
C THR A 149 -18.89 -13.16 13.47
N THR A 150 -19.53 -12.31 12.66
CA THR A 150 -20.82 -11.68 13.03
C THR A 150 -22.02 -12.57 12.81
N THR A 151 -21.90 -13.60 11.99
CA THR A 151 -23.04 -14.50 11.65
C THR A 151 -23.02 -15.78 12.47
N VAL A 152 -22.04 -16.65 12.24
CA VAL A 152 -21.91 -17.93 12.96
C VAL A 152 -20.44 -18.27 13.09
N THR A 153 -19.96 -18.54 14.30
CA THR A 153 -18.58 -19.03 14.52
C THR A 153 -18.47 -20.47 14.02
N THR A 154 -17.74 -20.67 12.94
CA THR A 154 -17.52 -22.00 12.33
C THR A 154 -16.04 -22.41 12.48
N PRO A 155 -15.70 -23.71 12.40
CA PRO A 155 -14.31 -24.18 12.37
C PRO A 155 -13.47 -23.57 11.26
N ILE A 156 -14.09 -23.08 10.17
CA ILE A 156 -13.44 -22.40 9.06
C ILE A 156 -12.70 -21.14 9.51
N ILE A 157 -13.25 -20.41 10.48
CA ILE A 157 -12.63 -19.18 11.03
C ILE A 157 -11.27 -19.52 11.69
N TYR A 158 -11.22 -20.60 12.46
CA TYR A 158 -9.97 -21.03 13.09
C TYR A 158 -8.94 -21.50 12.08
N ALA A 159 -9.36 -22.22 11.03
CA ALA A 159 -8.48 -22.63 9.95
C ALA A 159 -7.93 -21.41 9.17
N LEU A 160 -8.77 -20.45 8.82
CA LEU A 160 -8.35 -19.20 8.18
C LEU A 160 -7.39 -18.41 9.08
N GLY A 161 -7.69 -18.25 10.37
CA GLY A 161 -6.80 -17.60 11.32
C GLY A 161 -5.42 -18.26 11.40
N THR A 162 -5.37 -19.59 11.39
CA THR A 162 -4.11 -20.35 11.41
C THR A 162 -3.31 -20.14 10.13
N ILE A 163 -3.96 -20.23 8.96
CA ILE A 163 -3.31 -20.03 7.65
C ILE A 163 -2.78 -18.60 7.53
N THR A 164 -3.57 -17.61 7.92
CA THR A 164 -3.14 -16.19 7.85
C THR A 164 -1.97 -15.91 8.78
N THR A 165 -1.97 -16.46 9.97
CA THR A 165 -0.85 -16.37 10.90
C THR A 165 0.41 -17.03 10.33
N ALA A 166 0.30 -18.23 9.76
CA ALA A 166 1.42 -18.91 9.11
C ALA A 166 2.00 -18.10 7.92
N VAL A 167 1.13 -17.53 7.08
CA VAL A 167 1.55 -16.65 5.98
C VAL A 167 2.27 -15.40 6.50
N SER A 168 1.76 -14.77 7.57
CA SER A 168 2.39 -13.60 8.17
C SER A 168 3.79 -13.93 8.70
N PHE A 169 3.96 -15.04 9.42
CA PHE A 169 5.28 -15.49 9.88
C PHE A 169 6.23 -15.79 8.71
N PHE A 170 5.73 -16.38 7.63
CA PHE A 170 6.52 -16.64 6.44
C PHE A 170 7.02 -15.33 5.81
N VAL A 171 6.15 -14.33 5.63
CA VAL A 171 6.50 -13.02 5.05
C VAL A 171 7.52 -12.29 5.94
N ILE A 172 7.33 -12.30 7.26
CA ILE A 172 8.27 -11.70 8.22
C ILE A 172 9.63 -12.41 8.14
N GLY A 173 9.63 -13.74 8.19
CA GLY A 173 10.85 -14.54 8.13
C GLY A 173 11.63 -14.32 6.83
N LEU A 174 10.94 -14.26 5.69
CA LEU A 174 11.52 -13.97 4.39
C LEU A 174 12.13 -12.55 4.34
N SER A 175 11.43 -11.56 4.87
CA SER A 175 11.90 -10.18 4.91
C SER A 175 13.15 -10.02 5.80
N LEU A 176 13.15 -10.64 6.98
CA LEU A 176 14.32 -10.65 7.86
C LEU A 176 15.50 -11.40 7.23
N GLY A 177 15.25 -12.52 6.56
CA GLY A 177 16.25 -13.26 5.80
C GLY A 177 16.90 -12.42 4.70
N LEU A 178 16.09 -11.66 3.95
CA LEU A 178 16.59 -10.73 2.94
C LEU A 178 17.50 -9.65 3.56
N VAL A 179 17.04 -9.00 4.64
CA VAL A 179 17.86 -7.99 5.34
C VAL A 179 19.19 -8.58 5.82
N PHE A 180 19.16 -9.78 6.39
CA PHE A 180 20.37 -10.45 6.85
C PHE A 180 21.34 -10.78 5.71
N LEU A 181 20.83 -11.29 4.56
CA LEU A 181 21.66 -11.58 3.39
C LEU A 181 22.29 -10.32 2.80
N PHE A 182 21.54 -9.21 2.75
CA PHE A 182 22.10 -7.94 2.28
C PHE A 182 23.16 -7.37 3.21
N ASN A 183 22.97 -7.50 4.52
CA ASN A 183 23.97 -7.03 5.49
C ASN A 183 25.25 -7.88 5.46
N ARG A 184 25.17 -9.19 5.24
CA ARG A 184 26.35 -10.05 5.10
C ARG A 184 27.22 -9.75 3.88
N ARG A 185 26.65 -9.17 2.83
CA ARG A 185 27.40 -8.80 1.61
C ARG A 185 28.17 -7.49 1.74
N LYS A 186 28.02 -6.78 2.86
CA LYS A 186 28.74 -5.50 3.13
C LYS A 186 30.04 -5.69 3.92
N PHE A 187 30.35 -6.91 4.35
CA PHE A 187 31.62 -7.33 4.94
C PHE A 187 32.28 -8.36 4.02
#